data_f2d719f29335b07584ac7b80d71a621d
#
_entry.id   f2d719f29335b07584ac7b80d71a621d
#
_cell.length_a   1.000
_cell.length_b   1.000
_cell.length_c   1.000
_cell.angle_alpha   90.00
_cell.angle_beta   90.00
_cell.angle_gamma   90.00
#
_symmetry.space_group_name_H-M   'P 1'
#
loop_
_entity.id
_entity.type
_entity.pdbx_description
1 polymer ?
#
loop_
_entity_poly.entity_id
_entity_poly.type
_entity_poly.pdbx_seq_one_letter_code
_entity_poly.pdbx_strand_id
1 'polypeptide(L)'
;MNKKLLEYNFPDDLKQLENKELDLLSYEIRDFLIENLSKTGGHLASNLGVVELTIALHKCFNSPEDKIIWDVGHQSYVHKILTGRAKLFENLRSIGGLSGFPKRSESIHDTFDTGHSSNSISVGLGYAKARDLKLRDRKSVV
;
A
#
# COMPACT_ATOMS: atom_id res chain seq x y z
N MET A 1 -7.70 -19.71 -15.19
CA MET A 1 -8.54 -18.48 -15.38
C MET A 1 -7.88 -17.40 -14.53
N ASN A 2 -7.32 -16.36 -15.15
CA ASN A 2 -6.70 -15.28 -14.36
C ASN A 2 -7.82 -14.47 -13.69
N LYS A 3 -7.72 -14.29 -12.36
CA LYS A 3 -8.61 -13.38 -11.62
C LYS A 3 -8.37 -11.96 -12.11
N LYS A 4 -9.42 -11.13 -12.16
CA LYS A 4 -9.29 -9.69 -12.36
C LYS A 4 -8.93 -9.01 -11.03
N LEU A 5 -8.29 -7.84 -11.07
CA LEU A 5 -7.81 -7.10 -9.89
C LEU A 5 -8.81 -7.05 -8.73
N LEU A 6 -10.09 -6.80 -9.00
CA LEU A 6 -11.14 -6.69 -7.98
C LEU A 6 -11.67 -8.02 -7.44
N GLU A 7 -11.22 -9.14 -7.99
CA GLU A 7 -11.60 -10.50 -7.58
C GLU A 7 -10.58 -11.10 -6.59
N TYR A 8 -9.41 -10.48 -6.44
CA TYR A 8 -8.42 -10.91 -5.46
C TYR A 8 -8.83 -10.55 -4.03
N ASN A 9 -8.57 -11.47 -3.13
CA ASN A 9 -8.67 -11.25 -1.69
C ASN A 9 -7.29 -10.83 -1.15
N PHE A 10 -6.94 -9.56 -1.33
CA PHE A 10 -5.68 -9.03 -0.83
C PHE A 10 -5.73 -8.74 0.68
N PRO A 11 -4.60 -8.94 1.41
CA PRO A 11 -3.26 -9.30 0.91
C PRO A 11 -3.02 -10.79 0.69
N ASP A 12 -3.92 -11.68 1.10
CA ASP A 12 -3.66 -13.13 1.19
C ASP A 12 -3.36 -13.76 -0.18
N ASP A 13 -4.16 -13.44 -1.19
CA ASP A 13 -3.97 -13.99 -2.54
C ASP A 13 -2.61 -13.60 -3.13
N LEU A 14 -2.08 -12.41 -2.81
CA LEU A 14 -0.79 -11.96 -3.35
C LEU A 14 0.36 -12.91 -3.01
N LYS A 15 0.32 -13.50 -1.83
CA LYS A 15 1.38 -14.42 -1.36
C LYS A 15 1.48 -15.69 -2.21
N GLN A 16 0.41 -16.07 -2.88
CA GLN A 16 0.33 -17.29 -3.69
C GLN A 16 0.72 -17.06 -5.15
N LEU A 17 0.74 -15.81 -5.63
CA LEU A 17 0.99 -15.52 -7.05
C LEU A 17 2.44 -15.81 -7.44
N GLU A 18 2.59 -16.42 -8.61
CA GLU A 18 3.88 -16.65 -9.27
C GLU A 18 4.37 -15.38 -9.99
N ASN A 19 5.67 -15.32 -10.33
CA ASN A 19 6.27 -14.12 -10.95
C ASN A 19 5.51 -13.63 -12.20
N LYS A 20 5.09 -14.55 -13.08
CA LYS A 20 4.32 -14.18 -14.27
C LYS A 20 2.96 -13.56 -13.94
N GLU A 21 2.33 -14.01 -12.88
CA GLU A 21 1.06 -13.46 -12.40
C GLU A 21 1.26 -12.10 -11.75
N LEU A 22 2.39 -11.90 -11.03
CA LEU A 22 2.77 -10.60 -10.48
C LEU A 22 3.04 -9.57 -11.58
N ASP A 23 3.68 -9.98 -12.69
CA ASP A 23 3.87 -9.12 -13.84
C ASP A 23 2.52 -8.67 -14.43
N LEU A 24 1.58 -9.61 -14.64
CA LEU A 24 0.24 -9.28 -15.12
C LEU A 24 -0.52 -8.37 -14.15
N LEU A 25 -0.44 -8.66 -12.84
CA LEU A 25 -1.03 -7.83 -11.80
C LEU A 25 -0.49 -6.39 -11.84
N SER A 26 0.80 -6.21 -12.15
CA SER A 26 1.39 -4.87 -12.25
C SER A 26 0.75 -4.03 -13.35
N TYR A 27 0.44 -4.64 -14.50
CA TYR A 27 -0.28 -3.98 -15.60
C TYR A 27 -1.73 -3.67 -15.20
N GLU A 28 -2.43 -4.63 -14.59
CA GLU A 28 -3.82 -4.41 -14.14
C GLU A 28 -3.92 -3.28 -13.12
N ILE A 29 -2.95 -3.19 -12.19
CA ILE A 29 -2.89 -2.10 -11.20
C ILE A 29 -2.66 -0.75 -11.91
N ARG A 30 -1.79 -0.69 -12.91
CA ARG A 30 -1.57 0.54 -13.68
C ARG A 30 -2.82 1.01 -14.40
N ASP A 31 -3.47 0.11 -15.12
CA ASP A 31 -4.71 0.43 -15.84
C ASP A 31 -5.80 0.89 -14.87
N PHE A 32 -5.95 0.21 -13.73
CA PHE A 32 -6.87 0.59 -12.68
C PHE A 32 -6.58 1.99 -12.11
N LEU A 33 -5.30 2.31 -11.85
CA LEU A 33 -4.92 3.64 -11.35
C LEU A 33 -5.20 4.72 -12.37
N ILE A 34 -4.86 4.51 -13.64
CA ILE A 34 -5.11 5.47 -14.72
C ILE A 34 -6.61 5.73 -14.84
N GLU A 35 -7.42 4.68 -14.90
CA GLU A 35 -8.87 4.79 -15.04
C GLU A 35 -9.51 5.54 -13.86
N ASN A 36 -9.17 5.17 -12.63
CA ASN A 36 -9.80 5.76 -11.44
C ASN A 36 -9.32 7.19 -11.21
N LEU A 37 -8.01 7.45 -11.31
CA LEU A 37 -7.46 8.78 -11.05
C LEU A 37 -7.81 9.80 -12.14
N SER A 38 -8.15 9.35 -13.36
CA SER A 38 -8.71 10.25 -14.38
C SER A 38 -10.05 10.86 -13.96
N LYS A 39 -10.79 10.19 -13.07
CA LYS A 39 -12.11 10.61 -12.56
C LYS A 39 -12.00 11.35 -11.23
N THR A 40 -11.19 10.83 -10.31
CA THR A 40 -11.09 11.34 -8.92
C THR A 40 -9.97 12.36 -8.72
N GLY A 41 -9.00 12.41 -9.62
CA GLY A 41 -7.72 13.07 -9.41
C GLY A 41 -6.82 12.32 -8.43
N GLY A 42 -5.61 12.83 -8.23
CA GLY A 42 -4.66 12.22 -7.29
C GLY A 42 -3.23 12.18 -7.83
N HIS A 43 -2.36 11.45 -7.14
CA HIS A 43 -0.92 11.39 -7.41
C HIS A 43 -0.60 10.23 -8.38
N LEU A 44 -0.85 10.41 -9.69
CA LEU A 44 -0.70 9.32 -10.66
C LEU A 44 0.76 8.91 -10.84
N ALA A 45 1.65 9.83 -11.20
CA ALA A 45 3.02 9.52 -11.58
C ALA A 45 3.80 8.83 -10.43
N SER A 46 3.68 9.32 -9.20
CA SER A 46 4.34 8.74 -8.03
C SER A 46 3.86 7.32 -7.70
N ASN A 47 2.61 7.00 -8.00
CA ASN A 47 2.06 5.66 -7.80
C ASN A 47 2.44 4.71 -8.94
N LEU A 48 2.42 5.16 -10.20
CA LEU A 48 2.88 4.34 -11.33
C LEU A 48 4.36 3.94 -11.20
N GLY A 49 5.18 4.82 -10.61
CA GLY A 49 6.62 4.58 -10.42
C GLY A 49 6.96 3.54 -9.35
N VAL A 50 6.02 3.15 -8.49
CA VAL A 50 6.26 2.24 -7.36
C VAL A 50 5.38 0.98 -7.38
N VAL A 51 4.75 0.64 -8.50
CA VAL A 51 3.84 -0.51 -8.60
C VAL A 51 4.58 -1.80 -8.24
N GLU A 52 5.64 -2.14 -8.97
CA GLU A 52 6.41 -3.36 -8.74
C GLU A 52 7.10 -3.37 -7.38
N LEU A 53 7.62 -2.23 -6.96
CA LEU A 53 8.23 -2.09 -5.63
C LEU A 53 7.20 -2.43 -4.53
N THR A 54 5.98 -1.90 -4.63
CA THR A 54 4.94 -2.13 -3.64
C THR A 54 4.46 -3.59 -3.65
N ILE A 55 4.31 -4.19 -4.85
CA ILE A 55 4.02 -5.62 -4.99
C ILE A 55 5.11 -6.45 -4.30
N ALA A 56 6.39 -6.16 -4.59
CA ALA A 56 7.52 -6.87 -3.99
C ALA A 56 7.57 -6.74 -2.46
N LEU A 57 7.33 -5.54 -1.93
CA LEU A 57 7.23 -5.32 -0.49
C LEU A 57 6.14 -6.19 0.14
N HIS A 58 4.93 -6.18 -0.42
CA HIS A 58 3.83 -7.00 0.08
C HIS A 58 4.01 -8.50 -0.16
N LYS A 59 4.80 -8.90 -1.18
CA LYS A 59 5.18 -10.30 -1.39
C LYS A 59 6.18 -10.80 -0.35
N CYS A 60 7.15 -9.95 0.03
CA CYS A 60 8.24 -10.31 0.94
C CYS A 60 7.92 -10.10 2.42
N PHE A 61 7.15 -9.07 2.75
CA PHE A 61 6.84 -8.69 4.13
C PHE A 61 5.37 -9.01 4.47
N ASN A 62 5.12 -9.30 5.74
CA ASN A 62 3.78 -9.65 6.25
C ASN A 62 3.14 -8.46 6.96
N SER A 63 2.55 -7.54 6.20
CA SER A 63 1.75 -6.46 6.77
C SER A 63 0.41 -7.04 7.31
N PRO A 64 -0.06 -6.63 8.50
CA PRO A 64 0.40 -5.51 9.33
C PRO A 64 1.47 -5.84 10.37
N GLU A 65 1.92 -7.10 10.48
CA GLU A 65 2.95 -7.51 11.44
C GLU A 65 4.25 -6.78 11.16
N ASP A 66 4.76 -6.89 9.93
CA ASP A 66 5.88 -6.09 9.44
C ASP A 66 5.37 -4.67 9.10
N LYS A 67 6.09 -3.65 9.54
CA LYS A 67 5.66 -2.27 9.40
C LYS A 67 6.20 -1.66 8.10
N ILE A 68 5.30 -1.29 7.20
CA ILE A 68 5.62 -0.51 6.00
C ILE A 68 5.29 0.96 6.30
N ILE A 69 6.28 1.82 6.15
CA ILE A 69 6.17 3.25 6.45
C ILE A 69 6.48 4.03 5.17
N TRP A 70 5.56 4.87 4.75
CA TRP A 70 5.69 5.69 3.55
C TRP A 70 6.12 7.10 3.92
N ASP A 71 7.19 7.60 3.32
CA ASP A 71 7.54 9.02 3.43
C ASP A 71 6.54 9.85 2.61
N VAL A 72 5.99 10.91 3.17
CA VAL A 72 4.84 11.65 2.63
C VAL A 72 3.60 10.77 2.50
N GLY A 73 3.69 9.64 1.80
CA GLY A 73 2.61 8.68 1.60
C GLY A 73 1.71 8.94 0.39
N HIS A 74 2.03 9.93 -0.47
CA HIS A 74 1.30 10.19 -1.70
C HIS A 74 1.43 9.07 -2.75
N GLN A 75 2.42 8.19 -2.61
CA GLN A 75 2.69 7.01 -3.43
C GLN A 75 2.06 5.71 -2.85
N SER A 76 1.12 5.80 -1.91
CA SER A 76 0.58 4.63 -1.19
C SER A 76 -0.67 4.01 -1.83
N TYR A 77 -1.06 4.41 -3.05
CA TYR A 77 -2.30 3.89 -3.65
C TYR A 77 -2.21 2.40 -3.98
N VAL A 78 -1.06 1.94 -4.46
CA VAL A 78 -0.83 0.51 -4.70
C VAL A 78 -0.92 -0.28 -3.38
N HIS A 79 -0.35 0.24 -2.30
CA HIS A 79 -0.49 -0.32 -0.96
C HIS A 79 -1.96 -0.43 -0.54
N LYS A 80 -2.78 0.60 -0.80
CA LYS A 80 -4.22 0.55 -0.51
C LYS A 80 -4.93 -0.53 -1.32
N ILE A 81 -4.60 -0.68 -2.61
CA ILE A 81 -5.13 -1.74 -3.47
C ILE A 81 -4.78 -3.11 -2.89
N LEU A 82 -3.49 -3.36 -2.61
CA LEU A 82 -2.97 -4.63 -2.10
C LEU A 82 -3.34 -4.93 -0.63
N THR A 83 -4.08 -4.05 0.00
CA THR A 83 -4.64 -4.23 1.35
C THR A 83 -6.16 -4.15 1.37
N GLY A 84 -6.80 -4.52 0.23
CA GLY A 84 -8.22 -4.77 0.13
C GLY A 84 -9.11 -3.56 -0.11
N ARG A 85 -8.53 -2.38 -0.39
CA ARG A 85 -9.28 -1.12 -0.54
C ARG A 85 -9.54 -0.70 -2.00
N ALA A 86 -9.25 -1.56 -2.99
CA ALA A 86 -9.43 -1.23 -4.41
C ALA A 86 -10.84 -0.73 -4.73
N LYS A 87 -11.87 -1.37 -4.19
CA LYS A 87 -13.28 -1.01 -4.44
C LYS A 87 -13.68 0.37 -3.92
N LEU A 88 -12.89 0.98 -3.05
CA LEU A 88 -13.15 2.30 -2.47
C LEU A 88 -12.57 3.45 -3.31
N PHE A 89 -11.83 3.15 -4.39
CA PHE A 89 -11.14 4.16 -5.20
C PHE A 89 -12.08 5.10 -5.95
N GLU A 90 -13.31 4.70 -6.20
CA GLU A 90 -14.34 5.59 -6.77
C GLU A 90 -14.59 6.85 -5.91
N ASN A 91 -14.33 6.76 -4.59
CA ASN A 91 -14.45 7.85 -3.63
C ASN A 91 -13.09 8.33 -3.10
N LEU A 92 -12.01 8.09 -3.84
CA LEU A 92 -10.66 8.55 -3.45
C LEU A 92 -10.64 10.08 -3.33
N ARG A 93 -10.13 10.57 -2.20
CA ARG A 93 -10.01 12.01 -1.86
C ARG A 93 -11.34 12.77 -1.72
N SER A 94 -12.46 12.06 -1.70
CA SER A 94 -13.77 12.65 -1.41
C SER A 94 -14.01 12.74 0.10
N ILE A 95 -14.90 13.62 0.52
CA ILE A 95 -15.32 13.74 1.93
C ILE A 95 -15.98 12.41 2.35
N GLY A 96 -15.46 11.80 3.40
CA GLY A 96 -15.91 10.48 3.87
C GLY A 96 -15.44 9.30 3.03
N GLY A 97 -14.69 9.54 1.95
CA GLY A 97 -14.09 8.52 1.09
C GLY A 97 -12.66 8.15 1.49
N LEU A 98 -11.98 7.43 0.59
CA LEU A 98 -10.63 6.96 0.79
C LEU A 98 -9.63 8.14 0.79
N SER A 99 -8.76 8.21 1.81
CA SER A 99 -7.72 9.24 1.90
C SER A 99 -6.68 9.09 0.79
N GLY A 100 -6.14 10.21 0.32
CA GLY A 100 -4.99 10.24 -0.60
C GLY A 100 -3.64 9.91 0.06
N PHE A 101 -3.63 9.60 1.37
CA PHE A 101 -2.46 9.28 2.17
C PHE A 101 -2.76 8.08 3.08
N PRO A 102 -1.74 7.39 3.63
CA PRO A 102 -1.96 6.37 4.66
C PRO A 102 -2.73 6.94 5.85
N LYS A 103 -3.68 6.18 6.36
CA LYS A 103 -4.54 6.60 7.46
C LYS A 103 -4.93 5.40 8.33
N ARG A 104 -4.46 5.36 9.57
CA ARG A 104 -4.68 4.23 10.49
C ARG A 104 -6.16 3.95 10.78
N SER A 105 -7.02 4.95 10.66
CA SER A 105 -8.46 4.76 10.79
C SER A 105 -9.11 4.05 9.60
N GLU A 106 -8.41 3.92 8.46
CA GLU A 106 -8.91 3.20 7.28
C GLU A 106 -8.48 1.73 7.26
N SER A 107 -7.28 1.43 7.77
CA SER A 107 -6.73 0.07 7.69
C SER A 107 -5.67 -0.18 8.76
N ILE A 108 -5.66 -1.40 9.30
CA ILE A 108 -4.59 -1.89 10.18
C ILE A 108 -3.22 -1.96 9.48
N HIS A 109 -3.21 -1.99 8.16
CA HIS A 109 -2.00 -1.99 7.34
C HIS A 109 -1.34 -0.61 7.24
N ASP A 110 -2.06 0.46 7.52
CA ASP A 110 -1.53 1.82 7.52
C ASP A 110 -0.82 2.08 8.86
N THR A 111 0.50 1.96 8.85
CA THR A 111 1.33 1.99 10.06
C THR A 111 1.32 3.36 10.73
N PHE A 112 1.26 4.44 9.96
CA PHE A 112 1.39 5.81 10.44
C PHE A 112 0.63 6.79 9.55
N ASP A 113 -0.08 7.73 10.16
CA ASP A 113 -0.77 8.80 9.44
C ASP A 113 0.27 9.83 8.99
N THR A 114 0.39 10.03 7.69
CA THR A 114 1.41 10.93 7.13
C THR A 114 0.85 11.76 5.97
N GLY A 115 1.57 12.77 5.58
CA GLY A 115 1.28 13.71 4.50
C GLY A 115 2.42 14.73 4.36
N HIS A 116 3.34 14.73 5.33
CA HIS A 116 4.55 15.56 5.34
C HIS A 116 5.80 14.71 5.07
N SER A 117 6.78 15.30 4.39
CA SER A 117 8.05 14.63 4.08
C SER A 117 8.99 14.56 5.29
N SER A 118 9.98 13.67 5.18
CA SER A 118 11.11 13.54 6.11
C SER A 118 10.77 13.04 7.51
N ASN A 119 9.62 12.41 7.72
CA ASN A 119 9.23 11.84 9.01
C ASN A 119 9.38 10.30 9.08
N SER A 120 9.50 9.63 7.94
CA SER A 120 9.50 8.16 7.85
C SER A 120 10.67 7.53 8.63
N ILE A 121 11.88 8.10 8.56
CA ILE A 121 13.06 7.59 9.26
C ILE A 121 12.86 7.69 10.78
N SER A 122 12.37 8.82 11.29
CA SER A 122 12.10 9.00 12.72
C SER A 122 11.01 8.06 13.22
N VAL A 123 9.95 7.89 12.44
CA VAL A 123 8.86 6.95 12.74
C VAL A 123 9.38 5.52 12.72
N GLY A 124 10.16 5.14 11.70
CA GLY A 124 10.78 3.82 11.59
C GLY A 124 11.71 3.51 12.77
N LEU A 125 12.52 4.48 13.18
CA LEU A 125 13.36 4.35 14.38
C LEU A 125 12.51 4.13 15.64
N GLY A 126 11.42 4.86 15.80
CA GLY A 126 10.50 4.68 16.93
C GLY A 126 9.91 3.28 16.99
N TYR A 127 9.45 2.75 15.85
CA TYR A 127 8.95 1.37 15.75
C TYR A 127 10.04 0.33 16.04
N ALA A 128 11.27 0.53 15.52
CA ALA A 128 12.40 -0.35 15.77
C ALA A 128 12.75 -0.40 17.27
N LYS A 129 12.82 0.75 17.91
CA LYS A 129 13.07 0.83 19.38
C LYS A 129 11.96 0.21 20.21
N ALA A 130 10.71 0.44 19.84
CA ALA A 130 9.56 -0.19 20.52
C ALA A 130 9.56 -1.72 20.36
N ARG A 131 9.97 -2.22 19.18
CA ARG A 131 10.17 -3.65 18.93
C ARG A 131 11.24 -4.23 19.85
N ASP A 132 12.41 -3.59 19.91
CA ASP A 132 13.54 -4.05 20.73
C ASP A 132 13.16 -4.11 22.21
N LEU A 133 12.46 -3.08 22.71
CA LEU A 133 11.96 -3.05 24.10
C LEU A 133 10.93 -4.15 24.39
N LYS A 134 10.16 -4.58 23.37
CA LYS A 134 9.16 -5.65 23.52
C LYS A 134 9.72 -7.04 23.24
N LEU A 135 11.00 -7.17 22.95
CA LEU A 135 11.67 -8.42 22.57
C LEU A 135 10.94 -9.19 21.46
N ARG A 136 10.38 -8.47 20.48
CA ARG A 136 9.65 -9.06 19.35
C ARG A 136 10.49 -8.98 18.07
N ASP A 137 10.61 -10.11 17.39
CA ASP A 137 11.24 -10.15 16.05
C ASP A 137 10.22 -9.70 14.99
N ARG A 138 10.23 -8.42 14.65
CA ARG A 138 9.41 -7.83 13.59
C ARG A 138 10.22 -6.84 12.77
N LYS A 139 9.99 -6.82 11.47
CA LYS A 139 10.70 -5.96 10.52
C LYS A 139 9.96 -4.64 10.33
N SER A 140 10.72 -3.59 10.02
CA SER A 140 10.19 -2.30 9.59
C SER A 140 10.89 -1.90 8.29
N VAL A 141 10.10 -1.51 7.29
CA VAL A 141 10.55 -1.01 5.98
C VAL A 141 10.10 0.44 5.83
N VAL A 142 11.02 1.30 5.42
CA VAL A 142 10.80 2.75 5.23
C VAL A 142 11.09 3.12 3.80
#